data_2cc2e605f31f843d60d61620bd0c34cd
#
_entry.id   2cc2e605f31f843d60d61620bd0c34cd
#
_cell.length_a   1.000
_cell.length_b   1.000
_cell.length_c   1.000
_cell.angle_alpha   90.00
_cell.angle_beta   90.00
_cell.angle_gamma   90.00
#
_symmetry.space_group_name_H-M   'P 1'
#
loop_
_entity.id
_entity.type
_entity.pdbx_description
1 polymer ?
#
loop_
_entity_poly.entity_id
_entity_poly.type
_entity_poly.pdbx_seq_one_letter_code
_entity_poly.pdbx_strand_id
1 'polypeptide(L)'
;MPENCFAILSNANDASLWTYCFDASATAPSLRTSERIAAGPGVMPLALSADRRQLFAATRGGTPSLVKYSVDARAARLTTEYRLPIGASLVSLAADRTGQLLFGVSYGGHELLAFSVKQLDLGDPTPRQVESGIRNAHGVLVSDDNRFVYATSLGSDAVLSWTLDENAPQPLSALETLSVGRGFGPRHLCLAPDGAWLYVLSEFRATVAVFRRDTRTGRLAPHSVCARPDVLADLQDGFARPPATEPQPDPAMLASLVWAADIHVHPDGRFVYFSERTTNRLFTLRVRADGTLEHAGHVETEPQPRGFRIDPSGRTLLACGEHSTHVSLFSIDAQTGALTLCSRSEGGSGANWVEIVAVDS
;
A
#
# COMPACT_ATOMS: atom_id res chain seq x y z
N MET A 1 -13.29 25.00 10.55
CA MET A 1 -13.94 23.77 10.99
C MET A 1 -12.87 22.88 11.60
N PRO A 2 -13.17 22.00 12.54
CA PRO A 2 -12.14 21.13 13.09
C PRO A 2 -11.57 20.21 12.00
N GLU A 3 -10.25 20.00 12.01
CA GLU A 3 -9.58 19.06 11.14
C GLU A 3 -10.12 17.66 11.45
N ASN A 4 -10.57 16.93 10.42
CA ASN A 4 -11.22 15.64 10.56
C ASN A 4 -10.38 14.47 10.05
N CYS A 5 -9.13 14.74 9.57
CA CYS A 5 -8.19 13.75 9.09
C CYS A 5 -6.80 14.00 9.66
N PHE A 6 -6.15 12.90 10.03
CA PHE A 6 -4.76 12.81 10.45
C PHE A 6 -4.01 11.89 9.49
N ALA A 7 -3.06 12.44 8.74
CA ALA A 7 -2.26 11.68 7.78
C ALA A 7 -0.84 11.45 8.30
N ILE A 8 -0.27 10.30 7.96
CA ILE A 8 1.07 9.84 8.34
C ILE A 8 1.81 9.46 7.05
N LEU A 9 2.99 10.02 6.86
CA LEU A 9 3.85 9.85 5.70
C LEU A 9 5.20 9.25 6.11
N SER A 10 5.66 8.19 5.45
CA SER A 10 7.02 7.68 5.63
C SER A 10 7.99 8.27 4.61
N ASN A 11 9.18 8.67 5.08
CA ASN A 11 10.24 9.30 4.30
C ASN A 11 11.54 8.50 4.47
N ALA A 12 11.85 7.65 3.49
CA ALA A 12 12.95 6.69 3.59
C ALA A 12 14.33 7.36 3.70
N ASN A 13 14.57 8.43 2.93
CA ASN A 13 15.86 9.12 2.90
C ASN A 13 16.09 9.95 4.15
N ASP A 14 15.04 10.57 4.68
CA ASP A 14 15.09 11.35 5.92
C ASP A 14 14.99 10.49 7.18
N ALA A 15 14.77 9.18 7.03
CA ALA A 15 14.59 8.26 8.15
C ALA A 15 13.49 8.75 9.13
N SER A 16 12.41 9.34 8.62
CA SER A 16 11.41 10.04 9.42
C SER A 16 9.97 9.67 9.03
N LEU A 17 9.05 9.85 9.98
CA LEU A 17 7.62 10.00 9.71
C LEU A 17 7.25 11.48 9.83
N TRP A 18 6.45 11.95 8.88
CA TRP A 18 5.82 13.26 8.97
C TRP A 18 4.32 13.08 9.13
N THR A 19 3.71 13.95 9.91
CA THR A 19 2.27 13.91 10.14
C THR A 19 1.61 15.22 9.75
N TYR A 20 0.37 15.10 9.29
CA TYR A 20 -0.42 16.24 8.81
C TYR A 20 -1.84 16.14 9.35
N CYS A 21 -2.45 17.30 9.56
CA CYS A 21 -3.89 17.43 9.79
C CYS A 21 -4.53 18.22 8.67
N PHE A 22 -5.76 17.85 8.33
CA PHE A 22 -6.56 18.57 7.33
C PHE A 22 -8.06 18.29 7.52
N ASP A 23 -8.89 19.18 6.96
CA ASP A 23 -10.34 18.96 6.87
C ASP A 23 -10.72 18.53 5.46
N ALA A 24 -11.00 17.22 5.27
CA ALA A 24 -11.41 16.66 4.00
C ALA A 24 -12.78 17.18 3.51
N SER A 25 -13.58 17.81 4.40
CA SER A 25 -14.87 18.40 4.07
C SER A 25 -14.81 19.87 3.65
N ALA A 26 -13.63 20.50 3.78
CA ALA A 26 -13.43 21.89 3.39
C ALA A 26 -13.59 22.07 1.88
N THR A 27 -14.09 23.24 1.45
CA THR A 27 -14.18 23.60 0.02
C THR A 27 -12.82 23.65 -0.66
N ALA A 28 -11.77 24.01 0.08
CA ALA A 28 -10.38 24.03 -0.35
C ALA A 28 -9.52 23.33 0.74
N PRO A 29 -9.44 21.99 0.74
CA PRO A 29 -8.65 21.28 1.73
C PRO A 29 -7.17 21.64 1.63
N SER A 30 -6.51 21.82 2.77
CA SER A 30 -5.07 22.08 2.83
C SER A 30 -4.44 21.32 3.98
N LEU A 31 -3.20 20.89 3.77
CA LEU A 31 -2.42 20.15 4.77
C LEU A 31 -1.74 21.11 5.72
N ARG A 32 -1.84 20.86 7.01
CA ARG A 32 -1.04 21.48 8.06
C ARG A 32 -0.10 20.42 8.65
N THR A 33 1.20 20.64 8.52
CA THR A 33 2.21 19.77 9.16
C THR A 33 2.03 19.82 10.68
N SER A 34 1.95 18.65 11.32
CA SER A 34 1.79 18.52 12.76
C SER A 34 3.12 18.19 13.43
N GLU A 35 3.77 17.09 13.03
CA GLU A 35 4.96 16.58 13.70
C GLU A 35 5.93 15.92 12.69
N ARG A 36 7.22 15.89 13.06
CA ARG A 36 8.28 15.15 12.36
C ARG A 36 8.97 14.23 13.37
N ILE A 37 8.96 12.93 13.12
CA ILE A 37 9.37 11.90 14.08
C ILE A 37 10.47 11.06 13.47
N ALA A 38 11.56 10.81 14.20
CA ALA A 38 12.61 9.90 13.77
C ALA A 38 12.06 8.46 13.73
N ALA A 39 12.15 7.83 12.57
CA ALA A 39 11.61 6.49 12.33
C ALA A 39 12.68 5.44 12.00
N GLY A 40 13.88 5.88 11.64
CA GLY A 40 15.02 5.03 11.26
C GLY A 40 15.17 4.86 9.74
N PRO A 41 16.39 4.46 9.33
CA PRO A 41 16.82 4.50 7.94
C PRO A 41 15.97 3.58 7.04
N GLY A 42 15.56 4.11 5.89
CA GLY A 42 14.79 3.35 4.91
C GLY A 42 13.39 2.97 5.41
N VAL A 43 12.76 3.77 6.30
CA VAL A 43 11.36 3.54 6.71
C VAL A 43 10.47 3.53 5.47
N MET A 44 9.65 2.49 5.33
CA MET A 44 8.85 2.32 4.12
C MET A 44 7.44 1.85 4.41
N PRO A 45 7.11 0.54 4.53
CA PRO A 45 5.72 0.17 4.70
C PRO A 45 5.21 0.61 6.06
N LEU A 46 3.98 1.10 6.03
CA LEU A 46 3.18 1.39 7.21
C LEU A 46 1.95 0.48 7.22
N ALA A 47 1.46 0.12 8.40
CA ALA A 47 0.17 -0.54 8.58
C ALA A 47 -0.50 -0.06 9.85
N LEU A 48 -1.75 0.38 9.76
CA LEU A 48 -2.58 0.72 10.90
C LEU A 48 -3.27 -0.53 11.45
N SER A 49 -3.42 -0.61 12.77
CA SER A 49 -4.34 -1.56 13.40
C SER A 49 -5.79 -1.26 12.98
N ALA A 50 -6.69 -2.23 13.12
CA ALA A 50 -8.10 -2.07 12.74
C ALA A 50 -8.79 -0.94 13.51
N ASP A 51 -8.44 -0.74 14.78
CA ASP A 51 -8.95 0.33 15.66
C ASP A 51 -8.26 1.70 15.42
N ARG A 52 -7.29 1.75 14.49
CA ARG A 52 -6.51 2.95 14.13
C ARG A 52 -5.72 3.59 15.29
N ARG A 53 -5.50 2.87 16.39
CA ARG A 53 -4.75 3.34 17.57
C ARG A 53 -3.28 2.93 17.57
N GLN A 54 -2.88 2.03 16.68
CA GLN A 54 -1.52 1.55 16.54
C GLN A 54 -1.07 1.69 15.09
N LEU A 55 0.18 2.09 14.90
CA LEU A 55 0.84 2.11 13.61
C LEU A 55 2.08 1.21 13.69
N PHE A 56 2.22 0.31 12.75
CA PHE A 56 3.43 -0.47 12.52
C PHE A 56 4.16 0.09 11.31
N ALA A 57 5.48 0.24 11.46
CA ALA A 57 6.37 0.63 10.37
C ALA A 57 7.52 -0.37 10.27
N ALA A 58 8.01 -0.63 9.06
CA ALA A 58 9.25 -1.37 8.87
C ALA A 58 10.36 -0.47 8.35
N THR A 59 11.59 -0.68 8.81
CA THR A 59 12.79 -0.02 8.31
C THR A 59 13.67 -1.01 7.56
N ARG A 60 14.38 -0.53 6.52
CA ARG A 60 15.16 -1.37 5.60
C ARG A 60 16.64 -1.04 5.58
N GLY A 61 17.04 0.15 6.02
CA GLY A 61 18.44 0.57 6.10
C GLY A 61 19.11 0.04 7.37
N GLY A 62 20.37 -0.38 7.27
CA GLY A 62 21.09 -0.98 8.39
C GLY A 62 20.49 -2.32 8.79
N THR A 63 20.17 -2.49 10.08
CA THR A 63 19.45 -3.68 10.58
C THR A 63 17.94 -3.47 10.37
N PRO A 64 17.29 -4.27 9.51
CA PRO A 64 15.83 -4.18 9.34
C PRO A 64 15.10 -4.29 10.68
N SER A 65 14.10 -3.47 10.88
CA SER A 65 13.38 -3.41 12.17
C SER A 65 11.89 -3.18 11.98
N LEU A 66 11.08 -3.72 12.89
CA LEU A 66 9.71 -3.30 13.10
C LEU A 66 9.67 -2.22 14.18
N VAL A 67 8.90 -1.18 13.92
CA VAL A 67 8.67 -0.08 14.86
C VAL A 67 7.17 0.05 15.09
N LYS A 68 6.76 0.10 16.35
CA LYS A 68 5.37 0.33 16.73
C LYS A 68 5.20 1.72 17.34
N TYR A 69 4.12 2.36 16.98
CA TYR A 69 3.70 3.65 17.53
C TYR A 69 2.27 3.54 18.04
N SER A 70 1.98 4.19 19.16
CA SER A 70 0.62 4.55 19.51
C SER A 70 0.19 5.78 18.70
N VAL A 71 -1.07 5.80 18.27
CA VAL A 71 -1.66 6.85 17.42
C VAL A 71 -2.72 7.59 18.24
N ASP A 72 -2.49 8.88 18.50
CA ASP A 72 -3.51 9.80 19.00
C ASP A 72 -3.89 10.76 17.85
N ALA A 73 -4.91 10.37 17.08
CA ALA A 73 -5.36 11.16 15.94
C ALA A 73 -5.95 12.52 16.34
N ARG A 74 -6.54 12.64 17.56
CA ARG A 74 -7.10 13.90 18.07
C ARG A 74 -6.01 14.89 18.45
N ALA A 75 -4.96 14.40 19.10
CA ALA A 75 -3.79 15.22 19.43
C ALA A 75 -2.82 15.37 18.24
N ALA A 76 -3.09 14.69 17.12
CA ALA A 76 -2.24 14.61 15.93
C ALA A 76 -0.81 14.16 16.25
N ARG A 77 -0.68 13.14 17.11
CA ARG A 77 0.59 12.67 17.67
C ARG A 77 0.82 11.19 17.45
N LEU A 78 2.08 10.83 17.19
CA LEU A 78 2.58 9.46 17.27
C LEU A 78 3.56 9.35 18.45
N THR A 79 3.46 8.27 19.21
CA THR A 79 4.43 7.97 20.27
C THR A 79 5.06 6.62 20.00
N THR A 80 6.40 6.56 19.86
CA THR A 80 7.13 5.31 19.66
C THR A 80 7.01 4.43 20.91
N GLU A 81 6.52 3.22 20.72
CA GLU A 81 6.42 2.22 21.79
C GLU A 81 7.68 1.34 21.82
N TYR A 82 8.08 0.80 20.68
CA TYR A 82 9.30 0.02 20.54
C TYR A 82 9.87 0.02 19.14
N ARG A 83 11.13 -0.40 19.05
CA ARG A 83 11.85 -0.77 17.81
C ARG A 83 12.50 -2.12 18.04
N LEU A 84 12.16 -3.11 17.20
CA LEU A 84 12.69 -4.48 17.29
C LEU A 84 13.40 -4.85 15.99
N PRO A 85 14.68 -5.23 16.06
CA PRO A 85 15.38 -5.81 14.92
C PRO A 85 14.66 -7.09 14.44
N ILE A 86 14.52 -7.22 13.11
CA ILE A 86 13.95 -8.41 12.47
C ILE A 86 14.92 -8.95 11.42
N GLY A 87 14.80 -10.25 11.10
CA GLY A 87 15.68 -10.91 10.13
C GLY A 87 15.39 -10.60 8.67
N ALA A 88 14.30 -9.85 8.37
CA ALA A 88 13.82 -9.65 7.02
C ALA A 88 13.58 -8.18 6.68
N SER A 89 13.92 -7.77 5.45
CA SER A 89 13.59 -6.45 4.91
C SER A 89 12.18 -6.47 4.31
N LEU A 90 11.21 -5.87 4.98
CA LEU A 90 9.81 -5.89 4.58
C LEU A 90 9.49 -4.75 3.61
N VAL A 91 8.63 -5.03 2.62
CA VAL A 91 8.20 -4.08 1.59
C VAL A 91 6.69 -3.79 1.64
N SER A 92 5.92 -4.59 2.36
CA SER A 92 4.51 -4.37 2.66
C SER A 92 4.17 -4.95 4.02
N LEU A 93 3.24 -4.33 4.73
CA LEU A 93 2.69 -4.74 6.02
C LEU A 93 1.17 -4.76 5.97
N ALA A 94 0.55 -5.67 6.74
CA ALA A 94 -0.89 -5.69 6.99
C ALA A 94 -1.17 -6.19 8.41
N ALA A 95 -1.92 -5.43 9.20
CA ALA A 95 -2.43 -5.91 10.48
C ALA A 95 -3.74 -6.69 10.27
N ASP A 96 -3.97 -7.71 11.07
CA ASP A 96 -5.24 -8.39 11.10
C ASP A 96 -6.33 -7.54 11.77
N ARG A 97 -7.60 -7.95 11.64
CA ARG A 97 -8.73 -7.15 12.15
C ARG A 97 -8.92 -7.25 13.66
N THR A 98 -8.32 -8.27 14.29
CA THR A 98 -8.39 -8.44 15.75
C THR A 98 -7.24 -7.75 16.51
N GLY A 99 -6.21 -7.27 15.78
CA GLY A 99 -5.00 -6.69 16.36
C GLY A 99 -4.06 -7.72 17.00
N GLN A 100 -4.23 -9.01 16.69
CA GLN A 100 -3.40 -10.08 17.22
C GLN A 100 -2.19 -10.39 16.36
N LEU A 101 -2.31 -10.17 15.04
CA LEU A 101 -1.30 -10.53 14.06
C LEU A 101 -0.88 -9.34 13.20
N LEU A 102 0.39 -9.34 12.83
CA LEU A 102 0.98 -8.46 11.83
C LEU A 102 1.63 -9.33 10.76
N PHE A 103 1.25 -9.12 9.51
CA PHE A 103 1.83 -9.78 8.35
C PHE A 103 2.81 -8.85 7.66
N GLY A 104 3.93 -9.40 7.20
CA GLY A 104 4.91 -8.67 6.40
C GLY A 104 5.43 -9.52 5.27
N VAL A 105 5.70 -8.93 4.10
CA VAL A 105 6.34 -9.62 2.99
C VAL A 105 7.71 -9.05 2.68
N SER A 106 8.65 -9.94 2.39
CA SER A 106 10.03 -9.62 2.06
C SER A 106 10.32 -9.90 0.58
N TYR A 107 10.66 -8.85 -0.16
CA TYR A 107 10.96 -8.95 -1.59
C TYR A 107 12.23 -9.77 -1.85
N GLY A 108 13.30 -9.48 -1.13
CA GLY A 108 14.59 -10.20 -1.24
C GLY A 108 14.62 -11.51 -0.48
N GLY A 109 13.81 -11.66 0.58
CA GLY A 109 13.67 -12.91 1.35
C GLY A 109 12.74 -13.90 0.67
N HIS A 110 11.91 -13.47 -0.30
CA HIS A 110 10.96 -14.36 -1.01
C HIS A 110 9.96 -15.04 -0.09
N GLU A 111 9.45 -14.30 0.89
CA GLU A 111 8.67 -14.87 1.99
C GLU A 111 7.57 -13.92 2.49
N LEU A 112 6.58 -14.52 3.16
CA LEU A 112 5.58 -13.86 3.99
C LEU A 112 5.78 -14.32 5.43
N LEU A 113 5.82 -13.35 6.36
CA LEU A 113 6.02 -13.57 7.79
C LEU A 113 4.75 -13.17 8.54
N ALA A 114 4.30 -13.99 9.46
CA ALA A 114 3.21 -13.72 10.40
C ALA A 114 3.79 -13.52 11.80
N PHE A 115 3.64 -12.34 12.37
CA PHE A 115 4.11 -12.00 13.72
C PHE A 115 2.93 -11.95 14.69
N SER A 116 3.15 -12.35 15.94
CA SER A 116 2.21 -12.10 17.03
C SER A 116 2.45 -10.70 17.58
N VAL A 117 1.45 -9.83 17.56
CA VAL A 117 1.55 -8.48 18.15
C VAL A 117 1.87 -8.57 19.65
N LYS A 118 1.26 -9.52 20.36
CA LYS A 118 1.57 -9.77 21.78
C LYS A 118 3.04 -10.15 22.02
N GLN A 119 3.64 -10.97 21.15
CA GLN A 119 5.06 -11.33 21.29
C GLN A 119 5.96 -10.14 20.96
N LEU A 120 5.63 -9.38 19.91
CA LEU A 120 6.34 -8.14 19.62
C LEU A 120 6.30 -7.15 20.81
N ASP A 121 5.15 -7.02 21.48
CA ASP A 121 5.00 -6.16 22.68
C ASP A 121 5.84 -6.65 23.87
N LEU A 122 6.20 -7.92 23.90
CA LEU A 122 7.12 -8.51 24.88
C LEU A 122 8.60 -8.48 24.43
N GLY A 123 8.88 -7.88 23.28
CA GLY A 123 10.24 -7.74 22.72
C GLY A 123 10.72 -8.95 21.93
N ASP A 124 9.84 -9.89 21.57
CA ASP A 124 10.17 -11.07 20.77
C ASP A 124 9.69 -10.88 19.31
N PRO A 125 10.62 -10.61 18.36
CA PRO A 125 10.30 -10.44 16.95
C PRO A 125 10.27 -11.75 16.15
N THR A 126 10.26 -12.91 16.81
CA THR A 126 10.23 -14.20 16.12
C THR A 126 8.87 -14.39 15.42
N PRO A 127 8.84 -14.65 14.10
CA PRO A 127 7.59 -14.92 13.41
C PRO A 127 6.95 -16.23 13.93
N ARG A 128 5.63 -16.21 14.12
CA ARG A 128 4.86 -17.44 14.41
C ARG A 128 4.85 -18.40 13.23
N GLN A 129 4.88 -17.84 11.99
CA GLN A 129 4.87 -18.61 10.76
C GLN A 129 5.63 -17.86 9.67
N VAL A 130 6.34 -18.62 8.83
CA VAL A 130 7.02 -18.11 7.63
C VAL A 130 6.58 -18.96 6.43
N GLU A 131 6.00 -18.31 5.43
CA GLU A 131 5.65 -18.88 4.14
C GLU A 131 6.75 -18.51 3.14
N SER A 132 7.58 -19.49 2.76
CA SER A 132 8.75 -19.30 1.89
C SER A 132 8.44 -19.60 0.42
N GLY A 133 9.36 -19.19 -0.50
CA GLY A 133 9.24 -19.48 -1.92
C GLY A 133 8.31 -18.53 -2.69
N ILE A 134 7.87 -17.44 -2.06
CA ILE A 134 7.06 -16.39 -2.70
C ILE A 134 8.00 -15.42 -3.41
N ARG A 135 8.42 -15.78 -4.62
CA ARG A 135 9.46 -15.05 -5.34
C ARG A 135 9.13 -13.56 -5.50
N ASN A 136 9.99 -12.69 -4.95
CA ASN A 136 9.79 -11.24 -4.90
C ASN A 136 8.40 -10.87 -4.32
N ALA A 137 8.05 -11.42 -3.16
CA ALA A 137 6.82 -11.11 -2.44
C ALA A 137 6.72 -9.58 -2.26
N HIS A 138 5.57 -8.98 -2.66
CA HIS A 138 5.50 -7.51 -2.70
C HIS A 138 4.30 -6.90 -1.96
N GLY A 139 3.12 -7.42 -2.14
CA GLY A 139 1.90 -6.94 -1.48
C GLY A 139 1.32 -8.01 -0.56
N VAL A 140 0.76 -7.59 0.57
CA VAL A 140 -0.03 -8.43 1.48
C VAL A 140 -1.25 -7.66 1.98
N LEU A 141 -2.39 -8.33 2.06
CA LEU A 141 -3.60 -7.80 2.69
C LEU A 141 -4.35 -8.89 3.46
N VAL A 142 -5.10 -8.48 4.47
CA VAL A 142 -6.05 -9.30 5.22
C VAL A 142 -7.47 -8.87 4.82
N SER A 143 -8.34 -9.84 4.56
CA SER A 143 -9.75 -9.56 4.24
C SER A 143 -10.47 -8.92 5.43
N ASP A 144 -11.51 -8.11 5.16
CA ASP A 144 -12.22 -7.37 6.20
C ASP A 144 -12.97 -8.28 7.18
N ASP A 145 -13.33 -9.50 6.75
CA ASP A 145 -13.93 -10.53 7.59
C ASP A 145 -12.90 -11.30 8.45
N ASN A 146 -11.62 -10.93 8.40
CA ASN A 146 -10.48 -11.56 9.10
C ASN A 146 -10.29 -13.06 8.83
N ARG A 147 -10.73 -13.57 7.69
CA ARG A 147 -10.72 -15.01 7.40
C ARG A 147 -9.70 -15.42 6.37
N PHE A 148 -9.15 -14.47 5.61
CA PHE A 148 -8.26 -14.75 4.50
C PHE A 148 -7.13 -13.73 4.42
N VAL A 149 -5.95 -14.22 4.00
CA VAL A 149 -4.79 -13.40 3.65
C VAL A 149 -4.48 -13.61 2.17
N TYR A 150 -4.16 -12.54 1.47
CA TYR A 150 -3.74 -12.53 0.07
C TYR A 150 -2.39 -11.88 -0.05
N ALA A 151 -1.51 -12.45 -0.87
CA ALA A 151 -0.22 -11.85 -1.18
C ALA A 151 0.13 -11.97 -2.66
N THR A 152 1.00 -11.09 -3.14
CA THR A 152 1.50 -11.11 -4.52
C THR A 152 2.93 -11.65 -4.57
N SER A 153 3.19 -12.51 -5.55
CA SER A 153 4.52 -12.94 -5.96
C SER A 153 4.86 -12.26 -7.29
N LEU A 154 5.53 -11.12 -7.22
CA LEU A 154 5.89 -10.32 -8.38
C LEU A 154 6.78 -11.12 -9.36
N GLY A 155 7.76 -11.85 -8.82
CA GLY A 155 8.71 -12.63 -9.63
C GLY A 155 8.17 -13.95 -10.17
N SER A 156 7.01 -14.44 -9.67
CA SER A 156 6.36 -15.65 -10.16
C SER A 156 5.06 -15.37 -10.91
N ASP A 157 4.70 -14.11 -11.11
CA ASP A 157 3.45 -13.69 -11.75
C ASP A 157 2.22 -14.36 -11.12
N ALA A 158 2.14 -14.36 -9.78
CA ALA A 158 1.10 -15.08 -9.05
C ALA A 158 0.49 -14.27 -7.90
N VAL A 159 -0.78 -14.56 -7.61
CA VAL A 159 -1.47 -14.21 -6.37
C VAL A 159 -1.63 -15.49 -5.55
N LEU A 160 -1.25 -15.39 -4.28
CA LEU A 160 -1.37 -16.49 -3.31
C LEU A 160 -2.43 -16.11 -2.27
N SER A 161 -3.13 -17.11 -1.75
CA SER A 161 -4.11 -16.93 -0.68
C SER A 161 -4.01 -18.01 0.38
N TRP A 162 -4.41 -17.64 1.59
CA TRP A 162 -4.48 -18.51 2.78
C TRP A 162 -5.79 -18.28 3.52
N THR A 163 -6.26 -19.33 4.18
CA THR A 163 -7.23 -19.13 5.28
C THR A 163 -6.47 -18.66 6.52
N LEU A 164 -7.10 -17.79 7.29
CA LEU A 164 -6.57 -17.22 8.53
C LEU A 164 -7.34 -17.74 9.73
N ASP A 165 -6.61 -18.30 10.72
CA ASP A 165 -7.07 -18.57 12.07
C ASP A 165 -6.05 -17.95 13.06
N GLU A 166 -6.37 -16.79 13.58
CA GLU A 166 -5.49 -16.03 14.47
C GLU A 166 -5.16 -16.74 15.78
N ASN A 167 -5.98 -17.74 16.18
CA ASN A 167 -5.78 -18.51 17.40
C ASN A 167 -4.89 -19.74 17.18
N ALA A 168 -4.75 -20.23 15.94
CA ALA A 168 -3.92 -21.39 15.63
C ALA A 168 -2.42 -21.10 15.86
N PRO A 169 -1.60 -22.09 16.28
CA PRO A 169 -0.15 -21.93 16.37
C PRO A 169 0.50 -21.47 15.06
N GLN A 170 0.01 -21.97 13.95
CA GLN A 170 0.32 -21.53 12.59
C GLN A 170 -0.94 -20.92 11.99
N PRO A 171 -1.04 -19.58 11.95
CA PRO A 171 -2.30 -18.90 11.61
C PRO A 171 -2.70 -19.00 10.15
N LEU A 172 -1.79 -19.36 9.26
CA LEU A 172 -2.03 -19.44 7.81
C LEU A 172 -2.08 -20.89 7.34
N SER A 173 -3.16 -21.24 6.62
CA SER A 173 -3.26 -22.49 5.88
C SER A 173 -3.42 -22.19 4.38
N ALA A 174 -2.51 -22.71 3.54
CA ALA A 174 -2.50 -22.43 2.12
C ALA A 174 -3.84 -22.81 1.46
N LEU A 175 -4.40 -21.89 0.68
CA LEU A 175 -5.69 -22.07 0.01
C LEU A 175 -5.50 -22.30 -1.49
N GLU A 176 -4.84 -21.35 -2.18
CA GLU A 176 -4.56 -21.47 -3.61
C GLU A 176 -3.44 -20.53 -4.08
N THR A 177 -2.89 -20.85 -5.26
CA THR A 177 -1.96 -19.98 -6.00
C THR A 177 -2.48 -19.83 -7.42
N LEU A 178 -2.71 -18.58 -7.85
CA LEU A 178 -3.25 -18.26 -9.18
C LEU A 178 -2.24 -17.47 -10.00
N SER A 179 -1.99 -17.92 -11.23
CA SER A 179 -1.17 -17.15 -12.18
C SER A 179 -1.97 -15.97 -12.73
N VAL A 180 -1.32 -14.81 -12.83
CA VAL A 180 -1.86 -13.58 -13.48
C VAL A 180 -1.33 -13.39 -14.91
N GLY A 181 -0.59 -14.38 -15.43
CA GLY A 181 0.03 -14.34 -16.74
C GLY A 181 1.48 -13.86 -16.72
N ARG A 182 2.29 -14.44 -17.61
CA ARG A 182 3.74 -14.20 -17.68
C ARG A 182 4.08 -12.72 -17.89
N GLY A 183 5.00 -12.20 -17.10
CA GLY A 183 5.51 -10.84 -17.19
C GLY A 183 4.48 -9.79 -16.71
N PHE A 184 3.50 -10.20 -15.89
CA PHE A 184 2.56 -9.28 -15.28
C PHE A 184 3.21 -8.48 -14.13
N GLY A 185 3.98 -9.16 -13.26
CA GLY A 185 4.59 -8.55 -12.09
C GLY A 185 3.56 -8.00 -11.11
N PRO A 186 2.73 -8.85 -10.45
CA PRO A 186 1.72 -8.38 -9.51
C PRO A 186 2.40 -7.73 -8.30
N ARG A 187 2.06 -6.47 -8.04
CA ARG A 187 2.71 -5.65 -7.00
C ARG A 187 1.82 -5.44 -5.79
N HIS A 188 0.96 -4.47 -5.82
CA HIS A 188 -0.02 -4.20 -4.77
C HIS A 188 -1.41 -4.69 -5.17
N LEU A 189 -2.26 -4.88 -4.18
CA LEU A 189 -3.61 -5.42 -4.33
C LEU A 189 -4.55 -4.74 -3.34
N CYS A 190 -5.83 -4.65 -3.70
CA CYS A 190 -6.86 -4.13 -2.81
C CYS A 190 -8.20 -4.86 -3.04
N LEU A 191 -8.99 -4.99 -1.98
CA LEU A 191 -10.35 -5.52 -2.04
C LEU A 191 -11.35 -4.39 -2.27
N ALA A 192 -12.41 -4.68 -3.03
CA ALA A 192 -13.59 -3.84 -3.04
C ALA A 192 -14.24 -3.79 -1.65
N PRO A 193 -14.97 -2.72 -1.30
CA PRO A 193 -15.59 -2.58 0.03
C PRO A 193 -16.61 -3.67 0.37
N ASP A 194 -17.25 -4.29 -0.64
CA ASP A 194 -18.15 -5.44 -0.48
C ASP A 194 -17.40 -6.78 -0.32
N GLY A 195 -16.07 -6.76 -0.46
CA GLY A 195 -15.22 -7.94 -0.42
C GLY A 195 -15.39 -8.91 -1.59
N ALA A 196 -16.22 -8.60 -2.60
CA ALA A 196 -16.52 -9.50 -3.71
C ALA A 196 -15.50 -9.45 -4.84
N TRP A 197 -14.64 -8.42 -4.88
CA TRP A 197 -13.65 -8.20 -5.93
C TRP A 197 -12.27 -7.95 -5.33
N LEU A 198 -11.26 -8.56 -5.94
CA LEU A 198 -9.85 -8.27 -5.69
C LEU A 198 -9.24 -7.65 -6.94
N TYR A 199 -8.60 -6.50 -6.78
CA TYR A 199 -7.88 -5.80 -7.83
C TYR A 199 -6.38 -5.93 -7.58
N VAL A 200 -5.62 -6.33 -8.61
CA VAL A 200 -4.18 -6.56 -8.53
C VAL A 200 -3.48 -5.74 -9.60
N LEU A 201 -2.60 -4.83 -9.17
CA LEU A 201 -1.85 -3.94 -10.05
C LEU A 201 -0.60 -4.64 -10.58
N SER A 202 -0.40 -4.57 -11.88
CA SER A 202 0.84 -4.96 -12.54
C SER A 202 1.87 -3.83 -12.42
N GLU A 203 3.01 -4.08 -11.77
CA GLU A 203 4.13 -3.14 -11.76
C GLU A 203 4.69 -2.91 -13.16
N PHE A 204 4.77 -3.98 -13.97
CA PHE A 204 5.48 -3.96 -15.24
C PHE A 204 4.66 -3.41 -16.40
N ARG A 205 3.32 -3.43 -16.30
CA ARG A 205 2.44 -3.10 -17.42
C ARG A 205 1.46 -1.97 -17.15
N ALA A 206 1.30 -1.54 -15.89
CA ALA A 206 0.24 -0.61 -15.47
C ALA A 206 -1.17 -1.10 -15.92
N THR A 207 -1.38 -2.42 -15.87
CA THR A 207 -2.66 -3.09 -16.06
C THR A 207 -3.20 -3.55 -14.72
N VAL A 208 -4.52 -3.72 -14.59
CA VAL A 208 -5.14 -4.21 -13.35
C VAL A 208 -5.88 -5.51 -13.64
N ALA A 209 -5.44 -6.60 -13.00
CA ALA A 209 -6.18 -7.86 -13.03
C ALA A 209 -7.32 -7.81 -12.00
N VAL A 210 -8.49 -8.23 -12.42
CA VAL A 210 -9.71 -8.29 -11.62
C VAL A 210 -10.07 -9.73 -11.35
N PHE A 211 -10.24 -10.06 -10.07
CA PHE A 211 -10.71 -11.38 -9.63
C PHE A 211 -12.04 -11.25 -8.91
N ARG A 212 -12.97 -12.13 -9.24
CA ARG A 212 -14.14 -12.34 -8.39
C ARG A 212 -13.74 -13.17 -7.18
N ARG A 213 -14.03 -12.69 -5.99
CA ARG A 213 -13.77 -13.39 -4.73
C ARG A 213 -15.05 -14.05 -4.22
N ASP A 214 -15.00 -15.33 -3.93
CA ASP A 214 -16.02 -15.99 -3.12
C ASP A 214 -15.79 -15.59 -1.64
N THR A 215 -16.65 -14.75 -1.10
CA THR A 215 -16.51 -14.22 0.26
C THR A 215 -16.62 -15.32 1.33
N ARG A 216 -17.25 -16.45 1.04
CA ARG A 216 -17.38 -17.58 1.96
C ARG A 216 -16.15 -18.46 2.03
N THR A 217 -15.48 -18.69 0.89
CA THR A 217 -14.33 -19.62 0.78
C THR A 217 -12.99 -18.92 0.60
N GLY A 218 -12.99 -17.61 0.32
CA GLY A 218 -11.79 -16.83 0.01
C GLY A 218 -11.18 -17.09 -1.37
N ARG A 219 -11.74 -18.03 -2.15
CA ARG A 219 -11.21 -18.41 -3.46
C ARG A 219 -11.43 -17.29 -4.48
N LEU A 220 -10.47 -17.19 -5.38
CA LEU A 220 -10.45 -16.20 -6.45
C LEU A 220 -10.74 -16.85 -7.79
N ALA A 221 -11.56 -16.21 -8.61
CA ALA A 221 -11.77 -16.59 -10.00
C ALA A 221 -11.35 -15.43 -10.92
N PRO A 222 -10.44 -15.64 -11.90
CA PRO A 222 -10.09 -14.61 -12.87
C PRO A 222 -11.35 -14.08 -13.57
N HIS A 223 -11.46 -12.75 -13.70
CA HIS A 223 -12.61 -12.11 -14.30
C HIS A 223 -12.24 -11.29 -15.54
N SER A 224 -11.38 -10.31 -15.39
CA SER A 224 -10.94 -9.42 -16.47
C SER A 224 -9.57 -8.82 -16.19
N VAL A 225 -9.01 -8.17 -17.21
CA VAL A 225 -7.81 -7.33 -17.07
C VAL A 225 -8.13 -5.98 -17.69
N CYS A 226 -8.01 -4.91 -16.91
CA CYS A 226 -8.04 -3.55 -17.43
C CYS A 226 -6.73 -3.26 -18.14
N ALA A 227 -6.81 -2.82 -19.39
CA ALA A 227 -5.65 -2.56 -20.23
C ALA A 227 -4.78 -1.40 -19.70
N ARG A 228 -3.54 -1.34 -20.20
CA ARG A 228 -2.65 -0.18 -19.97
C ARG A 228 -3.31 1.10 -20.53
N PRO A 229 -3.22 2.24 -19.80
CA PRO A 229 -3.66 3.54 -20.33
C PRO A 229 -2.91 3.94 -21.60
N ASP A 230 -3.61 4.48 -22.59
CA ASP A 230 -3.02 4.89 -23.87
C ASP A 230 -1.87 5.89 -23.71
N VAL A 231 -1.93 6.76 -22.68
CA VAL A 231 -0.86 7.73 -22.38
C VAL A 231 0.46 7.06 -21.99
N LEU A 232 0.48 5.76 -21.70
CA LEU A 232 1.66 4.95 -21.41
C LEU A 232 2.07 4.05 -22.58
N ALA A 233 1.47 4.19 -23.77
CA ALA A 233 1.68 3.30 -24.92
C ALA A 233 3.14 3.28 -25.41
N ASP A 234 3.86 4.39 -25.27
CA ASP A 234 5.26 4.51 -25.70
C ASP A 234 6.26 3.87 -24.72
N LEU A 235 5.84 3.53 -23.49
CA LEU A 235 6.68 2.87 -22.51
C LEU A 235 6.73 1.35 -22.75
N GLN A 236 7.90 0.77 -22.57
CA GLN A 236 8.09 -0.66 -22.61
C GLN A 236 7.66 -1.31 -21.29
N ASP A 237 7.44 -2.63 -21.28
CA ASP A 237 7.15 -3.39 -20.07
C ASP A 237 8.35 -3.35 -19.11
N GLY A 238 8.08 -3.18 -17.81
CA GLY A 238 9.06 -3.30 -16.75
C GLY A 238 9.48 -4.76 -16.49
N PHE A 239 10.28 -4.96 -15.46
CA PHE A 239 10.75 -6.29 -15.03
C PHE A 239 11.08 -6.30 -13.52
N ALA A 240 11.23 -7.49 -12.94
CA ALA A 240 11.63 -7.63 -11.54
C ALA A 240 13.05 -7.06 -11.34
N ARG A 241 13.18 -6.01 -10.53
CA ARG A 241 14.49 -5.41 -10.26
C ARG A 241 15.40 -6.37 -9.48
N PRO A 242 16.69 -6.40 -9.80
CA PRO A 242 17.65 -7.15 -9.01
C PRO A 242 17.71 -6.61 -7.57
N PRO A 243 18.14 -7.43 -6.60
CA PRO A 243 18.42 -6.95 -5.25
C PRO A 243 19.39 -5.77 -5.25
N ALA A 244 19.30 -4.88 -4.26
CA ALA A 244 20.16 -3.70 -4.16
C ALA A 244 21.66 -4.04 -4.03
N THR A 245 21.99 -5.28 -3.68
CA THR A 245 23.38 -5.81 -3.60
C THR A 245 23.95 -6.25 -4.96
N GLU A 246 23.11 -6.29 -6.00
CA GLU A 246 23.51 -6.64 -7.37
C GLU A 246 23.64 -5.38 -8.25
N PRO A 247 24.34 -5.47 -9.40
CA PRO A 247 24.41 -4.37 -10.35
C PRO A 247 23.01 -3.91 -10.78
N GLN A 248 22.78 -2.60 -10.68
CA GLN A 248 21.49 -2.02 -11.07
C GLN A 248 21.46 -1.70 -12.57
N PRO A 249 20.29 -1.83 -13.23
CA PRO A 249 20.12 -1.46 -14.63
C PRO A 249 20.39 0.03 -14.88
N ASP A 250 20.74 0.37 -16.12
CA ASP A 250 20.96 1.75 -16.55
C ASP A 250 19.74 2.64 -16.21
N PRO A 251 19.92 3.77 -15.53
CA PRO A 251 18.84 4.71 -15.24
C PRO A 251 18.09 5.21 -16.50
N ALA A 252 18.78 5.40 -17.63
CA ALA A 252 18.16 5.81 -18.87
C ALA A 252 17.22 4.73 -19.43
N MET A 253 17.60 3.46 -19.33
CA MET A 253 16.74 2.33 -19.66
C MET A 253 15.52 2.29 -18.73
N LEU A 254 15.72 2.44 -17.44
CA LEU A 254 14.63 2.41 -16.46
C LEU A 254 13.59 3.52 -16.70
N ALA A 255 14.02 4.69 -17.19
CA ALA A 255 13.14 5.81 -17.52
C ALA A 255 12.25 5.57 -18.74
N SER A 256 12.50 4.53 -19.55
CA SER A 256 11.67 4.13 -20.68
C SER A 256 10.67 3.01 -20.36
N LEU A 257 10.62 2.55 -19.12
CA LEU A 257 9.81 1.41 -18.70
C LEU A 257 8.63 1.84 -17.82
N VAL A 258 7.57 1.04 -17.85
CA VAL A 258 6.45 1.17 -16.92
C VAL A 258 6.89 0.73 -15.52
N TRP A 259 6.56 1.53 -14.52
CA TRP A 259 6.75 1.22 -13.09
C TRP A 259 5.52 1.63 -12.28
N ALA A 260 4.39 0.94 -12.45
CA ALA A 260 3.23 1.19 -11.59
C ALA A 260 3.54 0.79 -10.13
N ALA A 261 2.89 1.45 -9.17
CA ALA A 261 3.29 1.28 -7.77
C ALA A 261 2.15 0.92 -6.83
N ASP A 262 1.22 1.80 -6.57
CA ASP A 262 0.19 1.60 -5.54
C ASP A 262 -1.22 1.58 -6.13
N ILE A 263 -2.15 0.93 -5.43
CA ILE A 263 -3.54 0.80 -5.87
C ILE A 263 -4.50 0.83 -4.68
N HIS A 264 -5.55 1.65 -4.78
CA HIS A 264 -6.60 1.76 -3.77
C HIS A 264 -7.98 1.87 -4.39
N VAL A 265 -8.97 1.28 -3.72
CA VAL A 265 -10.39 1.42 -4.05
C VAL A 265 -10.96 2.59 -3.27
N HIS A 266 -11.79 3.40 -3.92
CA HIS A 266 -12.60 4.41 -3.26
C HIS A 266 -13.57 3.75 -2.24
N PRO A 267 -13.85 4.36 -1.08
CA PRO A 267 -14.70 3.76 -0.04
C PRO A 267 -16.11 3.37 -0.50
N ASP A 268 -16.66 4.02 -1.55
CA ASP A 268 -17.97 3.66 -2.12
C ASP A 268 -17.91 2.55 -3.19
N GLY A 269 -16.71 2.05 -3.51
CA GLY A 269 -16.50 0.97 -4.46
C GLY A 269 -16.61 1.34 -5.95
N ARG A 270 -16.92 2.60 -6.30
CA ARG A 270 -17.16 3.01 -7.70
C ARG A 270 -15.90 3.33 -8.51
N PHE A 271 -14.80 3.59 -7.84
CA PHE A 271 -13.54 3.97 -8.47
C PHE A 271 -12.36 3.21 -7.86
N VAL A 272 -11.37 2.95 -8.69
CA VAL A 272 -10.05 2.43 -8.31
C VAL A 272 -9.01 3.41 -8.81
N TYR A 273 -8.01 3.70 -7.99
CA TYR A 273 -6.90 4.58 -8.34
C TYR A 273 -5.59 3.79 -8.29
N PHE A 274 -4.67 4.12 -9.19
CA PHE A 274 -3.30 3.61 -9.12
C PHE A 274 -2.29 4.66 -9.53
N SER A 275 -1.05 4.52 -9.03
CA SER A 275 0.07 5.40 -9.35
C SER A 275 1.03 4.75 -10.35
N GLU A 276 1.63 5.59 -11.23
CA GLU A 276 2.67 5.17 -12.18
C GLU A 276 3.86 6.13 -12.09
N ARG A 277 5.04 5.55 -11.84
CA ARG A 277 6.24 6.30 -11.40
C ARG A 277 7.02 6.96 -12.52
N THR A 278 7.01 6.40 -13.74
CA THR A 278 7.77 6.94 -14.87
C THR A 278 7.16 8.24 -15.40
N THR A 279 5.85 8.28 -15.51
CA THR A 279 5.13 9.45 -16.01
C THR A 279 4.61 10.39 -14.93
N ASN A 280 4.86 10.06 -13.65
CA ASN A 280 4.45 10.84 -12.49
C ASN A 280 2.95 11.08 -12.45
N ARG A 281 2.13 10.02 -12.63
CA ARG A 281 0.67 10.12 -12.73
C ARG A 281 -0.06 9.25 -11.73
N LEU A 282 -1.24 9.75 -11.36
CA LEU A 282 -2.31 8.98 -10.73
C LEU A 282 -3.38 8.74 -11.79
N PHE A 283 -3.85 7.49 -11.89
CA PHE A 283 -4.89 7.06 -12.80
C PHE A 283 -6.18 6.77 -12.06
N THR A 284 -7.30 7.13 -12.66
CA THR A 284 -8.65 6.83 -12.18
C THR A 284 -9.28 5.77 -13.09
N LEU A 285 -9.77 4.70 -12.48
CA LEU A 285 -10.56 3.66 -13.12
C LEU A 285 -11.98 3.68 -12.55
N ARG A 286 -12.98 3.58 -13.41
CA ARG A 286 -14.37 3.39 -13.00
C ARG A 286 -14.67 1.90 -12.90
N VAL A 287 -15.32 1.49 -11.81
CA VAL A 287 -15.84 0.14 -11.63
C VAL A 287 -17.22 0.07 -12.29
N ARG A 288 -17.41 -0.85 -13.23
CA ARG A 288 -18.67 -1.12 -13.90
C ARG A 288 -19.53 -2.10 -13.09
N ALA A 289 -20.82 -2.15 -13.39
CA ALA A 289 -21.77 -3.01 -12.68
C ALA A 289 -21.42 -4.51 -12.74
N ASP A 290 -20.70 -4.95 -13.77
CA ASP A 290 -20.20 -6.32 -13.93
C ASP A 290 -18.85 -6.57 -13.26
N GLY A 291 -18.28 -5.58 -12.56
CA GLY A 291 -16.98 -5.64 -11.89
C GLY A 291 -15.79 -5.32 -12.78
N THR A 292 -15.97 -5.12 -14.09
CA THR A 292 -14.88 -4.69 -14.98
C THR A 292 -14.45 -3.26 -14.70
N LEU A 293 -13.22 -2.93 -15.06
CA LEU A 293 -12.63 -1.60 -14.88
C LEU A 293 -12.49 -0.88 -16.22
N GLU A 294 -12.75 0.42 -16.22
CA GLU A 294 -12.61 1.31 -17.37
C GLU A 294 -11.82 2.57 -17.00
N HIS A 295 -10.91 3.01 -17.88
CA HIS A 295 -10.20 4.27 -17.68
C HIS A 295 -11.16 5.45 -17.64
N ALA A 296 -11.06 6.26 -16.57
CA ALA A 296 -11.88 7.46 -16.36
C ALA A 296 -11.06 8.75 -16.37
N GLY A 297 -9.74 8.67 -16.30
CA GLY A 297 -8.86 9.83 -16.35
C GLY A 297 -7.52 9.61 -15.68
N HIS A 298 -6.70 10.66 -15.67
CA HIS A 298 -5.44 10.71 -14.94
C HIS A 298 -5.07 12.16 -14.60
N VAL A 299 -4.19 12.34 -13.62
CA VAL A 299 -3.59 13.63 -13.27
C VAL A 299 -2.09 13.47 -13.03
N GLU A 300 -1.33 14.54 -13.26
CA GLU A 300 0.06 14.61 -12.83
C GLU A 300 0.14 14.81 -11.31
N THR A 301 1.18 14.25 -10.70
CA THR A 301 1.41 14.34 -9.27
C THR A 301 2.89 14.48 -8.94
N GLU A 302 3.30 14.19 -7.70
CA GLU A 302 4.70 14.29 -7.25
C GLU A 302 5.61 13.32 -8.03
N PRO A 303 6.87 13.71 -8.33
CA PRO A 303 7.83 12.86 -9.03
C PRO A 303 8.03 11.49 -8.38
N GLN A 304 7.96 10.43 -9.19
CA GLN A 304 7.97 9.03 -8.76
C GLN A 304 6.91 8.70 -7.68
N PRO A 305 5.60 8.80 -8.00
CA PRO A 305 4.53 8.58 -7.03
C PRO A 305 4.49 7.11 -6.62
N ARG A 306 4.97 6.81 -5.41
CA ARG A 306 5.07 5.44 -4.91
C ARG A 306 3.93 5.06 -4.00
N GLY A 307 3.45 5.97 -3.18
CA GLY A 307 2.35 5.75 -2.26
C GLY A 307 1.33 6.88 -2.32
N PHE A 308 0.08 6.53 -2.11
CA PHE A 308 -1.01 7.48 -1.91
C PHE A 308 -2.08 6.84 -1.03
N ARG A 309 -2.98 7.65 -0.47
CA ARG A 309 -4.11 7.13 0.29
C ARG A 309 -5.34 8.01 0.06
N ILE A 310 -6.50 7.37 -0.05
CA ILE A 310 -7.80 8.05 -0.04
C ILE A 310 -8.22 8.19 1.42
N ASP A 311 -8.74 9.36 1.80
CA ASP A 311 -9.29 9.55 3.14
C ASP A 311 -10.54 8.67 3.37
N PRO A 312 -10.86 8.32 4.62
CA PRO A 312 -11.99 7.43 4.93
C PRO A 312 -13.35 7.92 4.44
N SER A 313 -13.54 9.22 4.21
CA SER A 313 -14.78 9.79 3.66
C SER A 313 -14.86 9.70 2.13
N GLY A 314 -13.75 9.39 1.45
CA GLY A 314 -13.66 9.35 0.00
C GLY A 314 -13.62 10.71 -0.70
N ARG A 315 -13.41 11.79 0.04
CA ARG A 315 -13.45 13.16 -0.52
C ARG A 315 -12.11 13.64 -1.03
N THR A 316 -11.02 13.09 -0.48
CA THR A 316 -9.66 13.52 -0.80
C THR A 316 -8.72 12.34 -1.00
N LEU A 317 -7.63 12.61 -1.72
CA LEU A 317 -6.52 11.68 -1.93
C LEU A 317 -5.22 12.43 -1.66
N LEU A 318 -4.38 11.89 -0.79
CA LEU A 318 -3.03 12.39 -0.51
C LEU A 318 -2.00 11.51 -1.22
N ALA A 319 -1.15 12.13 -2.06
CA ALA A 319 -0.10 11.46 -2.81
C ALA A 319 1.28 11.97 -2.45
N CYS A 320 2.27 11.07 -2.49
CA CYS A 320 3.69 11.37 -2.28
C CYS A 320 4.56 10.74 -3.37
N GLY A 321 5.76 11.27 -3.56
CA GLY A 321 6.72 10.78 -4.55
C GLY A 321 8.13 10.66 -3.98
N GLU A 322 8.83 9.58 -4.35
CA GLU A 322 10.18 9.29 -3.86
C GLU A 322 11.21 10.37 -4.25
N HIS A 323 10.99 11.03 -5.39
CA HIS A 323 11.87 12.08 -5.90
C HIS A 323 11.30 13.49 -5.65
N SER A 324 10.34 13.61 -4.76
CA SER A 324 9.78 14.89 -4.31
C SER A 324 10.14 15.17 -2.85
N THR A 325 10.14 16.45 -2.50
CA THR A 325 10.14 16.95 -1.12
C THR A 325 8.78 17.54 -0.74
N HIS A 326 7.74 17.24 -1.53
CA HIS A 326 6.38 17.72 -1.31
C HIS A 326 5.39 16.57 -1.39
N VAL A 327 4.19 16.83 -0.89
CA VAL A 327 3.01 15.96 -0.98
C VAL A 327 1.86 16.75 -1.58
N SER A 328 1.03 16.08 -2.37
CA SER A 328 -0.11 16.68 -3.07
C SER A 328 -1.42 16.15 -2.54
N LEU A 329 -2.31 17.05 -2.11
CA LEU A 329 -3.68 16.73 -1.69
C LEU A 329 -4.63 17.06 -2.83
N PHE A 330 -5.40 16.08 -3.27
CA PHE A 330 -6.40 16.19 -4.32
C PHE A 330 -7.81 16.05 -3.71
N SER A 331 -8.78 16.81 -4.24
CA SER A 331 -10.19 16.48 -4.05
C SER A 331 -10.62 15.43 -5.07
N ILE A 332 -11.58 14.60 -4.67
CA ILE A 332 -12.21 13.57 -5.51
C ILE A 332 -13.62 14.03 -5.87
N ASP A 333 -13.91 14.16 -7.16
CA ASP A 333 -15.27 14.39 -7.63
C ASP A 333 -16.12 13.12 -7.42
N ALA A 334 -17.18 13.24 -6.63
CA ALA A 334 -18.00 12.11 -6.21
C ALA A 334 -18.75 11.41 -7.37
N GLN A 335 -18.95 12.05 -8.52
CA GLN A 335 -19.67 11.47 -9.65
C GLN A 335 -18.75 10.84 -10.69
N THR A 336 -17.63 11.49 -10.96
CA THR A 336 -16.72 11.09 -12.02
C THR A 336 -15.46 10.38 -11.52
N GLY A 337 -15.11 10.53 -10.22
CA GLY A 337 -13.86 10.08 -9.63
C GLY A 337 -12.66 10.95 -10.01
N ALA A 338 -12.88 12.06 -10.72
CA ALA A 338 -11.80 12.93 -11.17
C ALA A 338 -11.06 13.56 -9.99
N LEU A 339 -9.72 13.63 -10.10
CA LEU A 339 -8.85 14.25 -9.13
C LEU A 339 -8.57 15.70 -9.50
N THR A 340 -8.70 16.61 -8.54
CA THR A 340 -8.32 18.03 -8.69
C THR A 340 -7.36 18.42 -7.57
N LEU A 341 -6.17 18.93 -7.94
CA LEU A 341 -5.18 19.38 -6.95
C LEU A 341 -5.73 20.52 -6.11
N CYS A 342 -5.78 20.34 -4.80
CA CYS A 342 -6.25 21.34 -3.83
C CYS A 342 -5.08 22.09 -3.18
N SER A 343 -4.08 21.34 -2.71
CA SER A 343 -2.90 21.94 -2.09
C SER A 343 -1.69 21.05 -2.28
N ARG A 344 -0.53 21.71 -2.22
CA ARG A 344 0.79 21.06 -2.21
C ARG A 344 1.56 21.58 -1.02
N SER A 345 2.09 20.68 -0.19
CA SER A 345 2.76 21.03 1.07
C SER A 345 4.13 20.38 1.16
N GLU A 346 5.00 20.92 2.02
CA GLU A 346 6.29 20.27 2.28
C GLU A 346 6.06 18.85 2.78
N GLY A 347 6.91 17.93 2.32
CA GLY A 347 7.08 16.55 2.76
C GLY A 347 8.56 16.26 2.97
N GLY A 348 8.90 15.11 3.51
CA GLY A 348 10.29 14.68 3.64
C GLY A 348 10.88 14.16 2.33
N SER A 349 12.14 13.75 2.34
CA SER A 349 12.80 13.15 1.20
C SER A 349 12.64 11.63 1.17
N GLY A 350 12.39 11.07 -0.03
CA GLY A 350 12.15 9.65 -0.19
C GLY A 350 10.77 9.22 0.31
N ALA A 351 9.76 10.07 0.14
CA ALA A 351 8.39 9.81 0.53
C ALA A 351 7.80 8.63 -0.25
N ASN A 352 7.20 7.65 0.45
CA ASN A 352 6.88 6.37 -0.20
C ASN A 352 5.62 5.65 0.31
N TRP A 353 5.07 6.01 1.45
CA TRP A 353 3.86 5.41 2.00
C TRP A 353 3.02 6.44 2.76
N VAL A 354 1.70 6.33 2.62
CA VAL A 354 0.74 7.23 3.28
C VAL A 354 -0.31 6.40 4.01
N GLU A 355 -0.61 6.77 5.25
CA GLU A 355 -1.80 6.32 5.98
C GLU A 355 -2.64 7.52 6.42
N ILE A 356 -3.97 7.36 6.44
CA ILE A 356 -4.90 8.41 6.87
C ILE A 356 -5.88 7.84 7.88
N VAL A 357 -6.03 8.54 8.99
CA VAL A 357 -6.97 8.21 10.08
C VAL A 357 -8.03 9.28 10.14
N ALA A 358 -9.31 8.89 10.17
CA ALA A 358 -10.39 9.82 10.51
C ALA A 358 -10.26 10.22 11.99
N VAL A 359 -10.46 11.51 12.26
CA VAL A 359 -10.54 12.04 13.62
C VAL A 359 -12.00 12.09 14.01
N ASP A 360 -12.42 11.17 14.88
CA ASP A 360 -13.78 11.17 15.42
C ASP A 360 -14.08 12.45 16.18
N SER A 361 -15.21 13.06 15.91
CA SER A 361 -15.68 14.31 16.54
C SER A 361 -16.04 14.13 18.01
#